data_fbe739bf43843276e8873fca1ab408b5
#
_entry.id   fbe739bf43843276e8873fca1ab408b5
#
_cell.length_a   1.000
_cell.length_b   1.000
_cell.length_c   1.000
_cell.angle_alpha   90.00
_cell.angle_beta   90.00
_cell.angle_gamma   90.00
#
_symmetry.space_group_name_H-M   'P 1'
#
loop_
_entity.id
_entity.type
_entity.pdbx_description
1 polymer ?
#
loop_
_entity_poly.entity_id
_entity_poly.type
_entity_poly.pdbx_seq_one_letter_code
_entity_poly.pdbx_strand_id
1 'polypeptide(L)'
;MKNLNLLRKLWMLPLFCLALNLHAQGVARTKPSTGTRHLTAIPSRSNVANRLAANEYIKKGMEYYRAKNYTQAASYLEKAANLGEFTSQSVLGSMYMKGEGVPQDYQKAKYWLEKSANQQFAPAQFGLGLMYYQGLGMAKDDKKAFFWVEKAATQGNGYEQARLKLGEMYLRGEGVARDYQKASSLLEKIATDKNSLPDNAIQAMLDLSVMYDQGEGVQDHQKALLWAEKAANLGSPVAKEVLSHLQAESVTDYLKVGNTLQFNKETYYLGWSSHPTDIYYIQEYFPKDEKAESYHQMFSVSILYGDALTPKVGADTKVAELELRKSTDACCNYKVMNNGDSYMVDFLVSQKDEKNPELLSVVEFNLYLYRQVTINGRKALELDFYSRRAYGEEIIPFLQTLTETRKEALAEMTKTDIQCH
;
A
#
# COMPACT_ATOMS: atom_id res chain seq x y z
N MET A 1 18.25 2.59 -15.81
CA MET A 1 19.31 2.16 -14.86
C MET A 1 19.68 3.20 -13.78
N LYS A 2 19.44 4.50 -13.95
CA LYS A 2 19.65 5.50 -12.88
C LYS A 2 18.55 5.49 -11.80
N ASN A 3 17.33 5.10 -12.14
CA ASN A 3 16.15 5.09 -11.25
C ASN A 3 16.16 3.95 -10.22
N LEU A 4 16.78 2.81 -10.54
CA LEU A 4 16.97 1.72 -9.56
C LEU A 4 17.82 2.12 -8.35
N ASN A 5 18.67 3.14 -8.48
CA ASN A 5 19.55 3.58 -7.39
C ASN A 5 18.85 4.50 -6.37
N LEU A 6 17.83 5.25 -6.77
CA LEU A 6 17.07 6.11 -5.84
C LEU A 6 16.19 5.23 -4.95
N LEU A 7 15.46 4.30 -5.55
CA LEU A 7 14.62 3.34 -4.84
C LEU A 7 15.47 2.36 -4.01
N ARG A 8 16.66 1.94 -4.49
CA ARG A 8 17.61 1.19 -3.66
C ARG A 8 18.09 1.97 -2.45
N LYS A 9 18.23 3.30 -2.50
CA LYS A 9 18.56 4.14 -1.33
C LYS A 9 17.43 4.20 -0.32
N LEU A 10 16.18 4.24 -0.76
CA LEU A 10 14.99 4.12 0.09
C LEU A 10 14.96 2.80 0.88
N TRP A 11 15.50 1.75 0.27
CA TRP A 11 15.55 0.40 0.82
C TRP A 11 16.77 0.14 1.72
N MET A 12 17.74 1.03 1.72
CA MET A 12 18.97 0.94 2.54
C MET A 12 18.98 1.91 3.72
N LEU A 13 17.90 2.66 3.99
CA LEU A 13 17.79 3.37 5.26
C LEU A 13 17.86 2.32 6.38
N PRO A 14 18.82 2.44 7.30
CA PRO A 14 19.01 1.43 8.32
C PRO A 14 17.78 1.40 9.20
N LEU A 15 17.02 0.30 9.16
CA LEU A 15 15.98 -0.09 10.14
C LEU A 15 16.51 -0.08 11.59
N PHE A 16 17.74 0.32 11.78
CA PHE A 16 18.43 0.39 13.06
C PHE A 16 17.93 1.46 14.02
N CYS A 17 17.25 2.50 13.55
CA CYS A 17 16.76 3.57 14.43
C CYS A 17 15.33 3.35 14.95
N LEU A 18 14.54 2.44 14.33
CA LEU A 18 13.11 2.27 14.63
C LEU A 18 12.80 1.21 15.69
N ALA A 19 13.77 0.41 16.10
CA ALA A 19 13.46 -0.80 16.87
C ALA A 19 13.15 -0.59 18.36
N LEU A 20 13.25 0.59 18.93
CA LEU A 20 12.97 0.78 20.37
C LEU A 20 12.51 2.20 20.74
N ASN A 21 11.50 2.73 20.07
CA ASN A 21 10.60 3.64 20.80
C ASN A 21 9.61 2.81 21.60
N LEU A 22 10.11 2.18 22.67
CA LEU A 22 9.29 1.72 23.76
C LEU A 22 8.76 2.96 24.50
N HIS A 23 7.97 3.78 23.81
CA HIS A 23 7.08 4.67 24.50
C HIS A 23 6.07 3.79 25.22
N ALA A 24 6.01 3.98 26.52
CA ALA A 24 5.05 3.39 27.41
C ALA A 24 3.62 3.65 26.90
N GLN A 25 3.14 2.85 25.97
CA GLN A 25 1.72 2.65 25.83
C GLN A 25 1.31 1.87 27.07
N GLY A 26 0.50 2.51 27.89
CA GLY A 26 0.01 1.95 29.12
C GLY A 26 -0.54 0.55 28.86
N VAL A 27 -0.14 -0.36 29.72
CA VAL A 27 -0.70 -1.70 29.76
C VAL A 27 -2.21 -1.55 29.88
N ALA A 28 -2.90 -1.59 28.75
CA ALA A 28 -4.35 -1.66 28.74
C ALA A 28 -4.71 -2.96 29.45
N ARG A 29 -5.34 -2.84 30.61
CA ARG A 29 -5.91 -3.95 31.34
C ARG A 29 -6.93 -4.63 30.43
N THR A 30 -6.54 -5.72 29.79
CA THR A 30 -7.48 -6.61 29.12
C THR A 30 -8.40 -7.20 30.17
N LYS A 31 -9.70 -6.97 30.04
CA LYS A 31 -10.71 -7.71 30.79
C LYS A 31 -10.54 -9.20 30.51
N PRO A 32 -10.56 -10.06 31.54
CA PRO A 32 -10.44 -11.50 31.31
C PRO A 32 -11.65 -12.01 30.55
N SER A 33 -11.44 -12.71 29.44
CA SER A 33 -12.46 -13.49 28.77
C SER A 33 -12.90 -14.60 29.72
N THR A 34 -14.21 -14.84 29.82
CA THR A 34 -14.83 -15.96 30.56
C THR A 34 -14.53 -17.27 29.83
N GLY A 35 -13.33 -17.79 29.99
CA GLY A 35 -12.94 -19.15 29.65
C GLY A 35 -12.77 -19.97 30.93
N THR A 36 -13.31 -21.14 30.96
CA THR A 36 -13.31 -22.17 32.01
C THR A 36 -12.02 -22.16 32.82
N ARG A 37 -12.15 -21.88 34.14
CA ARG A 37 -11.03 -21.95 35.08
C ARG A 37 -10.58 -23.38 35.25
N HIS A 38 -9.50 -23.76 34.57
CA HIS A 38 -8.64 -24.81 35.12
C HIS A 38 -8.04 -24.25 36.43
N LEU A 39 -8.26 -24.95 37.53
CA LEU A 39 -7.63 -24.69 38.82
C LEU A 39 -6.10 -24.77 38.60
N THR A 40 -5.47 -23.65 38.34
CA THR A 40 -4.01 -23.55 38.33
C THR A 40 -3.54 -23.63 39.77
N ALA A 41 -2.60 -24.52 40.06
CA ALA A 41 -1.97 -24.68 41.35
C ALA A 41 -1.54 -23.34 41.94
N ILE A 42 -1.80 -23.11 43.22
CA ILE A 42 -1.38 -21.90 43.93
C ILE A 42 0.14 -21.76 43.78
N PRO A 43 0.65 -20.64 43.21
CA PRO A 43 2.10 -20.50 42.99
C PRO A 43 2.83 -20.59 44.34
N SER A 44 3.94 -21.33 44.37
CA SER A 44 4.75 -21.44 45.58
C SER A 44 5.23 -20.06 46.05
N ARG A 45 5.45 -19.90 47.39
CA ARG A 45 5.94 -18.63 47.96
C ARG A 45 7.24 -18.14 47.27
N SER A 46 8.09 -19.04 46.83
CA SER A 46 9.31 -18.72 46.08
C SER A 46 8.99 -18.09 44.68
N ASN A 47 7.98 -18.59 44.00
CA ASN A 47 7.57 -18.04 42.71
C ASN A 47 6.98 -16.62 42.83
N VAL A 48 6.28 -16.34 43.92
CA VAL A 48 5.75 -14.99 44.19
C VAL A 48 6.90 -14.03 44.52
N ALA A 49 7.84 -14.44 45.36
CA ALA A 49 9.01 -13.62 45.72
C ALA A 49 9.89 -13.31 44.46
N ASN A 50 10.13 -14.30 43.63
CA ASN A 50 10.88 -14.10 42.35
C ASN A 50 10.17 -13.14 41.40
N ARG A 51 8.85 -13.21 41.28
CA ARG A 51 8.08 -12.25 40.44
C ARG A 51 8.15 -10.83 40.97
N LEU A 52 8.07 -10.64 42.31
CA LEU A 52 8.20 -9.32 42.91
C LEU A 52 9.59 -8.74 42.68
N ALA A 53 10.64 -9.55 42.92
CA ALA A 53 12.02 -9.15 42.64
C ALA A 53 12.25 -8.82 41.18
N ALA A 54 11.72 -9.62 40.25
CA ALA A 54 11.81 -9.35 38.82
C ALA A 54 11.15 -8.01 38.42
N ASN A 55 9.96 -7.70 39.01
CA ASN A 55 9.27 -6.45 38.79
C ASN A 55 10.06 -5.22 39.28
N GLU A 56 10.76 -5.33 40.40
CA GLU A 56 11.64 -4.26 40.89
C GLU A 56 12.86 -4.08 39.99
N TYR A 57 13.48 -5.18 39.54
CA TYR A 57 14.64 -5.11 38.67
C TYR A 57 14.29 -4.55 37.30
N ILE A 58 13.17 -4.96 36.68
CA ILE A 58 12.73 -4.37 35.39
C ILE A 58 12.44 -2.88 35.55
N LYS A 59 11.76 -2.46 36.62
CA LYS A 59 11.49 -1.05 36.84
C LYS A 59 12.77 -0.21 36.87
N LYS A 60 13.75 -0.60 37.68
CA LYS A 60 15.04 0.07 37.77
C LYS A 60 15.82 -0.02 36.46
N GLY A 61 15.84 -1.18 35.81
CA GLY A 61 16.49 -1.37 34.52
C GLY A 61 15.93 -0.44 33.47
N MET A 62 14.61 -0.31 33.38
CA MET A 62 13.94 0.58 32.40
C MET A 62 14.12 2.06 32.75
N GLU A 63 14.20 2.43 34.03
CA GLU A 63 14.55 3.78 34.46
C GLU A 63 15.94 4.19 33.96
N TYR A 64 16.95 3.33 34.17
CA TYR A 64 18.30 3.55 33.66
C TYR A 64 18.37 3.54 32.15
N TYR A 65 17.61 2.69 31.48
CA TYR A 65 17.55 2.61 30.02
C TYR A 65 17.03 3.95 29.42
N ARG A 66 15.93 4.49 29.98
CA ARG A 66 15.37 5.80 29.57
C ARG A 66 16.34 6.94 29.83
N ALA A 67 17.13 6.85 30.94
CA ALA A 67 18.18 7.81 31.25
C ALA A 67 19.44 7.62 30.39
N LYS A 68 19.45 6.70 29.41
CA LYS A 68 20.59 6.32 28.57
C LYS A 68 21.80 5.78 29.33
N ASN A 69 21.64 5.41 30.62
CA ASN A 69 22.65 4.71 31.39
C ASN A 69 22.57 3.20 31.12
N TYR A 70 23.00 2.80 29.92
CA TYR A 70 22.81 1.46 29.41
C TYR A 70 23.58 0.40 30.23
N THR A 71 24.73 0.74 30.81
CA THR A 71 25.49 -0.21 31.64
C THR A 71 24.74 -0.60 32.89
N GLN A 72 24.17 0.37 33.60
CA GLN A 72 23.33 0.09 34.79
C GLN A 72 22.02 -0.62 34.36
N ALA A 73 21.43 -0.18 33.26
CA ALA A 73 20.23 -0.82 32.70
C ALA A 73 20.48 -2.31 32.45
N ALA A 74 21.55 -2.68 31.75
CA ALA A 74 21.91 -4.07 31.46
C ALA A 74 22.03 -4.90 32.75
N SER A 75 22.73 -4.38 33.77
CA SER A 75 22.90 -5.09 35.04
C SER A 75 21.57 -5.41 35.75
N TYR A 76 20.63 -4.47 35.77
CA TYR A 76 19.31 -4.71 36.38
C TYR A 76 18.42 -5.59 35.49
N LEU A 77 18.43 -5.39 34.19
CA LEU A 77 17.66 -6.19 33.23
C LEU A 77 18.15 -7.64 33.21
N GLU A 78 19.44 -7.89 33.35
CA GLU A 78 19.98 -9.24 33.45
C GLU A 78 19.48 -9.99 34.70
N LYS A 79 19.39 -9.32 35.87
CA LYS A 79 18.79 -9.89 37.07
C LYS A 79 17.33 -10.30 36.84
N ALA A 80 16.54 -9.43 36.21
CA ALA A 80 15.14 -9.72 35.89
C ALA A 80 15.00 -10.84 34.84
N ALA A 81 15.83 -10.81 33.80
CA ALA A 81 15.85 -11.81 32.72
C ALA A 81 16.22 -13.22 33.25
N ASN A 82 17.13 -13.30 34.20
CA ASN A 82 17.50 -14.56 34.91
C ASN A 82 16.37 -15.10 35.77
N LEU A 83 15.47 -14.23 36.24
CA LEU A 83 14.24 -14.65 36.96
C LEU A 83 13.11 -15.04 35.99
N GLY A 84 13.36 -15.04 34.69
CA GLY A 84 12.42 -15.48 33.64
C GLY A 84 11.54 -14.36 33.07
N GLU A 85 11.76 -13.08 33.43
CA GLU A 85 10.94 -11.97 32.99
C GLU A 85 11.19 -11.67 31.49
N PHE A 86 10.16 -11.87 30.66
CA PHE A 86 10.27 -11.87 29.21
C PHE A 86 10.58 -10.50 28.58
N THR A 87 10.08 -9.41 29.18
CA THR A 87 10.40 -8.06 28.65
C THR A 87 11.88 -7.76 28.84
N SER A 88 12.42 -8.09 30.04
CA SER A 88 13.85 -7.91 30.31
C SER A 88 14.73 -8.77 29.43
N GLN A 89 14.31 -10.02 29.15
CA GLN A 89 15.00 -10.89 28.22
C GLN A 89 15.04 -10.28 26.81
N SER A 90 13.92 -9.74 26.33
CA SER A 90 13.84 -9.08 25.02
C SER A 90 14.71 -7.85 24.93
N VAL A 91 14.64 -6.97 25.94
CA VAL A 91 15.45 -5.73 25.96
C VAL A 91 16.94 -6.05 26.06
N LEU A 92 17.33 -6.99 26.93
CA LEU A 92 18.71 -7.41 27.07
C LEU A 92 19.24 -8.05 25.79
N GLY A 93 18.43 -8.86 25.10
CA GLY A 93 18.76 -9.40 23.79
C GLY A 93 19.03 -8.29 22.76
N SER A 94 18.20 -7.26 22.73
CA SER A 94 18.40 -6.09 21.88
C SER A 94 19.66 -5.29 22.26
N MET A 95 19.95 -5.17 23.56
CA MET A 95 21.18 -4.51 24.02
C MET A 95 22.44 -5.25 23.59
N TYR A 96 22.46 -6.59 23.69
CA TYR A 96 23.57 -7.40 23.15
C TYR A 96 23.66 -7.30 21.61
N MET A 97 22.53 -7.22 20.91
CA MET A 97 22.52 -7.09 19.45
C MET A 97 23.15 -5.76 19.00
N LYS A 98 22.95 -4.67 19.77
CA LYS A 98 23.43 -3.34 19.44
C LYS A 98 24.77 -2.96 20.10
N GLY A 99 25.18 -3.64 21.16
CA GLY A 99 26.30 -3.24 21.99
C GLY A 99 25.95 -2.07 22.94
N GLU A 100 24.69 -1.93 23.32
CA GLU A 100 24.26 -0.84 24.22
C GLU A 100 24.49 -1.22 25.69
N GLY A 101 25.50 -0.63 26.33
CA GLY A 101 25.86 -0.86 27.73
C GLY A 101 26.49 -2.22 28.04
N VAL A 102 26.61 -3.06 27.02
CA VAL A 102 27.29 -4.36 27.01
C VAL A 102 28.06 -4.49 25.71
N PRO A 103 29.18 -5.25 25.66
CA PRO A 103 29.82 -5.57 24.38
C PRO A 103 28.83 -6.28 23.44
N GLN A 104 28.86 -5.90 22.15
CA GLN A 104 28.01 -6.55 21.14
C GLN A 104 28.29 -8.05 21.08
N ASP A 105 27.23 -8.85 21.19
CA ASP A 105 27.32 -10.32 21.17
C ASP A 105 26.02 -10.90 20.59
N TYR A 106 26.07 -11.28 19.33
CA TYR A 106 24.91 -11.85 18.63
C TYR A 106 24.47 -13.22 19.16
N GLN A 107 25.37 -13.99 19.77
CA GLN A 107 25.01 -15.28 20.36
C GLN A 107 24.21 -15.09 21.65
N LYS A 108 24.64 -14.15 22.51
CA LYS A 108 23.87 -13.76 23.70
C LYS A 108 22.56 -13.07 23.33
N ALA A 109 22.56 -12.22 22.29
CA ALA A 109 21.33 -11.61 21.76
C ALA A 109 20.32 -12.69 21.36
N LYS A 110 20.72 -13.67 20.55
CA LYS A 110 19.89 -14.80 20.15
C LYS A 110 19.36 -15.57 21.35
N TYR A 111 20.21 -15.92 22.29
CA TYR A 111 19.84 -16.69 23.49
C TYR A 111 18.71 -15.98 24.27
N TRP A 112 18.85 -14.70 24.54
CA TRP A 112 17.87 -13.94 25.28
C TRP A 112 16.57 -13.70 24.50
N LEU A 113 16.67 -13.38 23.20
CA LEU A 113 15.50 -13.24 22.33
C LEU A 113 14.74 -14.56 22.18
N GLU A 114 15.41 -15.71 22.03
CA GLU A 114 14.75 -17.02 21.98
C GLU A 114 13.99 -17.33 23.28
N LYS A 115 14.59 -17.07 24.42
CA LYS A 115 13.90 -17.25 25.73
C LYS A 115 12.61 -16.42 25.82
N SER A 116 12.67 -15.18 25.40
CA SER A 116 11.51 -14.28 25.41
C SER A 116 10.48 -14.65 24.33
N ALA A 117 10.91 -14.96 23.12
CA ALA A 117 10.06 -15.35 21.98
C ALA A 117 9.27 -16.64 22.27
N ASN A 118 9.88 -17.60 23.00
CA ASN A 118 9.23 -18.82 23.44
C ASN A 118 8.13 -18.55 24.50
N GLN A 119 8.20 -17.43 25.19
CA GLN A 119 7.13 -16.95 26.06
C GLN A 119 6.06 -16.12 25.30
N GLN A 120 6.07 -16.18 23.96
CA GLN A 120 5.13 -15.51 23.07
C GLN A 120 5.19 -13.97 23.15
N PHE A 121 6.35 -13.40 23.47
CA PHE A 121 6.53 -11.96 23.48
C PHE A 121 6.83 -11.43 22.07
N ALA A 122 5.88 -10.73 21.47
CA ALA A 122 5.94 -10.29 20.07
C ALA A 122 7.19 -9.44 19.72
N PRO A 123 7.66 -8.48 20.55
CA PRO A 123 8.90 -7.76 20.28
C PRO A 123 10.14 -8.66 20.18
N ALA A 124 10.21 -9.73 21.00
CA ALA A 124 11.32 -10.67 20.95
C ALA A 124 11.27 -11.58 19.71
N GLN A 125 10.06 -12.02 19.33
CA GLN A 125 9.84 -12.77 18.10
C GLN A 125 10.25 -11.95 16.88
N PHE A 126 9.85 -10.67 16.85
CA PHE A 126 10.27 -9.74 15.80
C PHE A 126 11.80 -9.56 15.78
N GLY A 127 12.43 -9.33 16.94
CA GLY A 127 13.89 -9.22 17.07
C GLY A 127 14.62 -10.46 16.53
N LEU A 128 14.11 -11.65 16.86
CA LEU A 128 14.66 -12.92 16.34
C LEU A 128 14.46 -13.05 14.83
N GLY A 129 13.30 -12.63 14.33
CA GLY A 129 13.01 -12.55 12.89
C GLY A 129 14.02 -11.66 12.16
N LEU A 130 14.32 -10.48 12.71
CA LEU A 130 15.33 -9.57 12.14
C LEU A 130 16.73 -10.15 12.16
N MET A 131 17.12 -10.89 13.23
CA MET A 131 18.41 -11.58 13.27
C MET A 131 18.56 -12.61 12.15
N TYR A 132 17.52 -13.41 11.87
CA TYR A 132 17.53 -14.35 10.74
C TYR A 132 17.53 -13.62 9.39
N TYR A 133 16.79 -12.53 9.27
CA TYR A 133 16.72 -11.72 8.04
C TYR A 133 18.06 -11.09 7.66
N GLN A 134 18.79 -10.59 8.65
CA GLN A 134 20.08 -9.93 8.45
C GLN A 134 21.27 -10.87 8.55
N GLY A 135 21.09 -12.10 9.05
CA GLY A 135 22.18 -13.04 9.28
C GLY A 135 23.08 -12.65 10.47
N LEU A 136 22.50 -12.02 11.51
CA LEU A 136 23.27 -11.55 12.66
C LEU A 136 23.64 -12.72 13.58
N GLY A 137 24.93 -13.05 13.62
CA GLY A 137 25.47 -14.17 14.40
C GLY A 137 25.07 -15.57 13.91
N MET A 138 24.44 -15.65 12.74
CA MET A 138 24.00 -16.89 12.11
C MET A 138 23.88 -16.71 10.60
N ALA A 139 23.72 -17.79 9.83
CA ALA A 139 23.42 -17.69 8.42
C ALA A 139 22.05 -17.02 8.20
N LYS A 140 21.98 -16.14 7.20
CA LYS A 140 20.71 -15.53 6.76
C LYS A 140 19.71 -16.62 6.37
N ASP A 141 18.47 -16.50 6.84
CA ASP A 141 17.40 -17.45 6.56
C ASP A 141 16.06 -16.71 6.46
N ASP A 142 15.69 -16.34 5.24
CA ASP A 142 14.47 -15.56 4.99
C ASP A 142 13.19 -16.33 5.37
N LYS A 143 13.17 -17.66 5.30
CA LYS A 143 12.02 -18.49 5.73
C LYS A 143 11.83 -18.45 7.24
N LYS A 144 12.92 -18.56 8.01
CA LYS A 144 12.85 -18.43 9.46
C LYS A 144 12.54 -17.00 9.88
N ALA A 145 13.08 -16.01 9.16
CA ALA A 145 12.73 -14.62 9.37
C ALA A 145 11.23 -14.40 9.20
N PHE A 146 10.65 -14.84 8.08
CA PHE A 146 9.21 -14.80 7.84
C PHE A 146 8.40 -15.45 8.95
N PHE A 147 8.74 -16.68 9.35
CA PHE A 147 8.05 -17.40 10.40
C PHE A 147 7.99 -16.62 11.73
N TRP A 148 9.10 -16.01 12.15
CA TRP A 148 9.13 -15.25 13.39
C TRP A 148 8.45 -13.90 13.28
N VAL A 149 8.59 -13.22 12.16
CA VAL A 149 7.89 -11.94 11.88
C VAL A 149 6.38 -12.17 11.82
N GLU A 150 5.90 -13.21 11.14
CA GLU A 150 4.49 -13.57 11.07
C GLU A 150 3.91 -13.85 12.46
N LYS A 151 4.60 -14.61 13.28
CA LYS A 151 4.21 -14.83 14.68
C LYS A 151 4.04 -13.53 15.45
N ALA A 152 4.99 -12.62 15.34
CA ALA A 152 4.93 -11.33 16.02
C ALA A 152 3.79 -10.44 15.49
N ALA A 153 3.53 -10.48 14.19
CA ALA A 153 2.53 -9.67 13.53
C ALA A 153 1.08 -10.11 13.82
N THR A 154 0.86 -11.40 14.10
CA THR A 154 -0.48 -12.00 14.22
C THR A 154 -0.97 -12.16 15.66
N GLN A 155 -0.14 -11.90 16.67
CA GLN A 155 -0.51 -12.05 18.07
C GLN A 155 -1.34 -10.87 18.60
N GLY A 156 -2.52 -11.14 19.15
CA GLY A 156 -3.39 -10.14 19.74
C GLY A 156 -3.71 -9.00 18.76
N ASN A 157 -3.40 -7.75 19.14
CA ASN A 157 -3.51 -6.59 18.24
C ASN A 157 -2.35 -6.51 17.24
N GLY A 158 -1.40 -7.45 17.27
CA GLY A 158 -0.20 -7.48 16.47
C GLY A 158 0.85 -6.44 16.90
N TYR A 159 2.12 -6.78 16.71
CA TYR A 159 3.20 -5.83 16.87
C TYR A 159 3.36 -5.03 15.58
N GLU A 160 3.16 -3.72 15.61
CA GLU A 160 3.04 -2.88 14.41
C GLU A 160 4.25 -2.97 13.49
N GLN A 161 5.46 -2.90 14.07
CA GLN A 161 6.68 -3.05 13.28
C GLN A 161 6.78 -4.43 12.61
N ALA A 162 6.25 -5.47 13.26
CA ALA A 162 6.21 -6.81 12.65
C ALA A 162 5.18 -6.87 11.52
N ARG A 163 4.02 -6.20 11.67
CA ARG A 163 3.02 -6.11 10.58
C ARG A 163 3.56 -5.35 9.38
N LEU A 164 4.28 -4.24 9.61
CA LEU A 164 4.96 -3.49 8.56
C LEU A 164 5.96 -4.39 7.83
N LYS A 165 6.86 -5.05 8.58
CA LYS A 165 7.85 -5.95 7.98
C LYS A 165 7.22 -7.14 7.26
N LEU A 166 6.12 -7.69 7.78
CA LEU A 166 5.38 -8.76 7.12
C LEU A 166 4.79 -8.30 5.77
N GLY A 167 4.25 -7.08 5.71
CA GLY A 167 3.81 -6.44 4.47
C GLY A 167 4.93 -6.32 3.45
N GLU A 168 6.10 -5.83 3.87
CA GLU A 168 7.30 -5.77 3.03
C GLU A 168 7.75 -7.15 2.53
N MET A 169 7.72 -8.18 3.39
CA MET A 169 8.11 -9.54 3.02
C MET A 169 7.17 -10.15 1.96
N TYR A 170 5.85 -9.93 2.07
CA TYR A 170 4.90 -10.30 1.02
C TYR A 170 5.12 -9.51 -0.27
N LEU A 171 5.41 -8.21 -0.16
CA LEU A 171 5.69 -7.34 -1.31
C LEU A 171 6.89 -7.81 -2.12
N ARG A 172 7.95 -8.28 -1.43
CA ARG A 172 9.22 -8.67 -2.06
C ARG A 172 9.36 -10.17 -2.32
N GLY A 173 8.51 -11.00 -1.74
CA GLY A 173 8.67 -12.44 -1.78
C GLY A 173 9.83 -12.95 -0.92
N GLU A 174 10.13 -12.28 0.21
CA GLU A 174 11.22 -12.63 1.11
C GLU A 174 10.80 -13.72 2.09
N GLY A 175 11.28 -14.92 1.89
CA GLY A 175 10.93 -16.09 2.72
C GLY A 175 9.53 -16.67 2.48
N VAL A 176 8.74 -16.04 1.64
CA VAL A 176 7.37 -16.39 1.24
C VAL A 176 7.16 -16.05 -0.24
N ALA A 177 6.19 -16.66 -0.89
CA ALA A 177 5.78 -16.22 -2.23
C ALA A 177 5.24 -14.79 -2.19
N ARG A 178 5.57 -13.99 -3.22
CA ARG A 178 5.07 -12.62 -3.36
C ARG A 178 3.55 -12.61 -3.40
N ASP A 179 2.94 -11.70 -2.63
CA ASP A 179 1.48 -11.58 -2.54
C ASP A 179 1.10 -10.11 -2.30
N TYR A 180 0.80 -9.41 -3.37
CA TYR A 180 0.45 -7.99 -3.32
C TYR A 180 -0.86 -7.70 -2.57
N GLN A 181 -1.81 -8.63 -2.57
CA GLN A 181 -3.09 -8.45 -1.85
C GLN A 181 -2.88 -8.50 -0.33
N LYS A 182 -2.06 -9.45 0.15
CA LYS A 182 -1.70 -9.49 1.56
C LYS A 182 -0.83 -8.32 1.96
N ALA A 183 0.13 -7.93 1.11
CA ALA A 183 0.98 -6.77 1.35
C ALA A 183 0.12 -5.50 1.51
N SER A 184 -0.75 -5.17 0.54
CA SER A 184 -1.60 -3.98 0.61
C SER A 184 -2.51 -4.00 1.83
N SER A 185 -3.18 -5.13 2.13
CA SER A 185 -4.06 -5.25 3.29
C SER A 185 -3.35 -4.97 4.63
N LEU A 186 -2.09 -5.37 4.78
CA LEU A 186 -1.29 -5.11 5.99
C LEU A 186 -0.83 -3.65 6.04
N LEU A 187 -0.32 -3.13 4.92
CA LEU A 187 0.24 -1.78 4.83
C LEU A 187 -0.85 -0.71 4.94
N GLU A 188 -2.00 -0.88 4.29
CA GLU A 188 -3.13 0.05 4.37
C GLU A 188 -3.67 0.19 5.80
N LYS A 189 -3.73 -0.91 6.56
CA LYS A 189 -4.12 -0.84 7.99
C LYS A 189 -3.18 0.03 8.82
N ILE A 190 -1.87 0.00 8.53
CA ILE A 190 -0.88 0.82 9.23
C ILE A 190 -0.97 2.26 8.75
N ALA A 191 -1.03 2.46 7.43
CA ALA A 191 -1.08 3.77 6.78
C ALA A 191 -2.32 4.60 7.18
N THR A 192 -3.43 3.94 7.53
CA THR A 192 -4.71 4.60 7.85
C THR A 192 -5.06 4.59 9.34
N ASP A 193 -4.32 3.87 10.18
CA ASP A 193 -4.57 3.83 11.62
C ASP A 193 -4.08 5.14 12.29
N LYS A 194 -5.00 5.90 12.87
CA LYS A 194 -4.70 7.16 13.57
C LYS A 194 -3.79 6.97 14.80
N ASN A 195 -3.68 5.75 15.32
CA ASN A 195 -2.83 5.42 16.46
C ASN A 195 -1.47 4.87 16.01
N SER A 196 -1.24 4.72 14.70
CA SER A 196 0.03 4.27 14.16
C SER A 196 1.14 5.28 14.47
N LEU A 197 2.35 4.76 14.68
CA LEU A 197 3.52 5.64 14.79
C LEU A 197 3.73 6.36 13.46
N PRO A 198 3.96 7.69 13.46
CA PRO A 198 4.10 8.46 12.22
C PRO A 198 5.11 7.87 11.24
N ASP A 199 6.26 7.41 11.73
CA ASP A 199 7.30 6.81 10.90
C ASP A 199 6.85 5.50 10.25
N ASN A 200 6.08 4.67 10.97
CA ASN A 200 5.54 3.43 10.43
C ASN A 200 4.44 3.69 9.39
N ALA A 201 3.58 4.68 9.64
CA ALA A 201 2.55 5.08 8.71
C ALA A 201 3.16 5.64 7.41
N ILE A 202 4.17 6.50 7.51
CA ILE A 202 4.91 7.03 6.36
C ILE A 202 5.58 5.89 5.57
N GLN A 203 6.25 4.95 6.25
CA GLN A 203 6.89 3.83 5.56
C GLN A 203 5.86 2.94 4.85
N ALA A 204 4.73 2.63 5.50
CA ALA A 204 3.65 1.87 4.88
C ALA A 204 3.07 2.58 3.64
N MET A 205 2.89 3.89 3.69
CA MET A 205 2.45 4.69 2.55
C MET A 205 3.46 4.68 1.41
N LEU A 206 4.76 4.76 1.71
CA LEU A 206 5.82 4.66 0.71
C LEU A 206 5.87 3.27 0.06
N ASP A 207 5.75 2.21 0.86
CA ASP A 207 5.72 0.84 0.34
C ASP A 207 4.49 0.60 -0.55
N LEU A 208 3.32 1.15 -0.19
CA LEU A 208 2.12 1.13 -1.03
C LEU A 208 2.33 1.91 -2.33
N SER A 209 2.94 3.09 -2.25
CA SER A 209 3.26 3.89 -3.43
C SER A 209 4.15 3.12 -4.40
N VAL A 210 5.23 2.52 -3.92
CA VAL A 210 6.14 1.69 -4.74
C VAL A 210 5.44 0.46 -5.30
N MET A 211 4.59 -0.19 -4.49
CA MET A 211 3.82 -1.36 -4.94
C MET A 211 2.90 -1.02 -6.11
N TYR A 212 2.17 0.08 -6.01
CA TYR A 212 1.27 0.51 -7.08
C TYR A 212 2.00 1.10 -8.28
N ASP A 213 3.21 1.63 -8.12
CA ASP A 213 4.04 2.11 -9.22
C ASP A 213 4.69 0.97 -10.01
N GLN A 214 5.24 -0.04 -9.33
CA GLN A 214 6.11 -1.05 -9.92
C GLN A 214 5.64 -2.50 -9.77
N GLY A 215 4.53 -2.73 -9.03
CA GLY A 215 4.04 -4.07 -8.73
C GLY A 215 3.43 -4.75 -9.94
N GLU A 216 3.99 -5.87 -10.37
CA GLU A 216 3.51 -6.67 -11.49
C GLU A 216 2.04 -7.10 -11.29
N GLY A 217 1.16 -6.69 -12.20
CA GLY A 217 -0.27 -7.02 -12.17
C GLY A 217 -1.12 -6.21 -11.18
N VAL A 218 -0.53 -5.22 -10.46
CA VAL A 218 -1.25 -4.31 -9.54
C VAL A 218 -0.90 -2.84 -9.79
N GLN A 219 -0.25 -2.54 -10.90
CA GLN A 219 0.15 -1.18 -11.25
C GLN A 219 -1.05 -0.23 -11.33
N ASP A 220 -0.96 0.87 -10.61
CA ASP A 220 -1.97 1.93 -10.57
C ASP A 220 -1.27 3.23 -10.17
N HIS A 221 -0.87 4.00 -11.18
CA HIS A 221 -0.09 5.23 -10.97
C HIS A 221 -0.83 6.25 -10.10
N GLN A 222 -2.15 6.33 -10.20
CA GLN A 222 -2.97 7.24 -9.39
C GLN A 222 -2.91 6.86 -7.90
N LYS A 223 -2.99 5.56 -7.59
CA LYS A 223 -2.79 5.11 -6.22
C LYS A 223 -1.37 5.32 -5.74
N ALA A 224 -0.37 5.13 -6.62
CA ALA A 224 1.02 5.43 -6.28
C ALA A 224 1.21 6.90 -5.89
N LEU A 225 0.69 7.83 -6.70
CA LEU A 225 0.68 9.27 -6.41
C LEU A 225 -0.05 9.58 -5.11
N LEU A 226 -1.25 9.04 -4.90
CA LEU A 226 -2.07 9.27 -3.71
C LEU A 226 -1.34 8.89 -2.43
N TRP A 227 -0.68 7.73 -2.40
CA TRP A 227 0.06 7.28 -1.23
C TRP A 227 1.34 8.09 -1.01
N ALA A 228 2.07 8.44 -2.08
CA ALA A 228 3.23 9.34 -1.98
C ALA A 228 2.85 10.72 -1.44
N GLU A 229 1.73 11.29 -1.90
CA GLU A 229 1.22 12.58 -1.43
C GLU A 229 0.84 12.54 0.05
N LYS A 230 0.11 11.52 0.50
CA LYS A 230 -0.22 11.34 1.92
C LYS A 230 1.03 11.28 2.79
N ALA A 231 2.06 10.53 2.37
CA ALA A 231 3.33 10.45 3.09
C ALA A 231 4.10 11.78 3.09
N ALA A 232 4.08 12.52 1.96
CA ALA A 232 4.70 13.85 1.84
C ALA A 232 4.03 14.89 2.74
N ASN A 233 2.69 14.84 2.88
CA ASN A 233 1.91 15.71 3.75
C ASN A 233 2.19 15.46 5.24
N LEU A 234 2.68 14.29 5.62
CA LEU A 234 3.20 14.01 6.96
C LEU A 234 4.64 14.54 7.17
N GLY A 235 5.19 15.25 6.19
CA GLY A 235 6.47 15.95 6.31
C GLY A 235 7.69 15.10 5.88
N SER A 236 7.52 13.91 5.33
CA SER A 236 8.63 13.06 4.87
C SER A 236 9.37 13.67 3.67
N PRO A 237 10.67 13.99 3.78
CA PRO A 237 11.47 14.48 2.66
C PRO A 237 11.57 13.46 1.54
N VAL A 238 11.67 12.19 1.91
CA VAL A 238 11.76 11.06 0.97
C VAL A 238 10.47 10.92 0.16
N ALA A 239 9.31 11.05 0.82
CA ALA A 239 8.03 10.99 0.14
C ALA A 239 7.84 12.18 -0.82
N LYS A 240 8.36 13.36 -0.51
CA LYS A 240 8.36 14.52 -1.43
C LYS A 240 9.20 14.25 -2.68
N GLU A 241 10.34 13.58 -2.53
CA GLU A 241 11.20 13.19 -3.65
C GLU A 241 10.51 12.13 -4.53
N VAL A 242 9.89 11.10 -3.92
CA VAL A 242 9.10 10.09 -4.62
C VAL A 242 7.92 10.71 -5.37
N LEU A 243 7.17 11.60 -4.71
CA LEU A 243 6.04 12.30 -5.32
C LEU A 243 6.48 13.14 -6.53
N SER A 244 7.57 13.90 -6.39
CA SER A 244 8.13 14.69 -7.50
C SER A 244 8.54 13.82 -8.68
N HIS A 245 9.10 12.64 -8.42
CA HIS A 245 9.49 11.68 -9.45
C HIS A 245 8.28 11.12 -10.18
N LEU A 246 7.27 10.63 -9.44
CA LEU A 246 6.03 10.13 -10.00
C LEU A 246 5.29 11.20 -10.84
N GLN A 247 5.25 12.43 -10.36
CA GLN A 247 4.66 13.56 -11.10
C GLN A 247 5.43 13.88 -12.39
N ALA A 248 6.76 13.76 -12.39
CA ALA A 248 7.57 13.99 -13.57
C ALA A 248 7.39 12.88 -14.63
N GLU A 249 7.19 11.62 -14.21
CA GLU A 249 6.91 10.51 -15.13
C GLU A 249 5.51 10.60 -15.74
N SER A 250 4.56 11.23 -15.05
CA SER A 250 3.15 11.30 -15.43
C SER A 250 2.81 12.20 -16.63
N VAL A 251 3.76 12.94 -17.18
CA VAL A 251 3.53 13.91 -18.27
C VAL A 251 4.35 13.64 -19.53
N THR A 252 4.86 12.42 -19.70
CA THR A 252 5.58 12.05 -20.93
C THR A 252 4.59 11.70 -22.04
N ASP A 253 4.68 12.38 -23.18
CA ASP A 253 3.85 12.06 -24.35
C ASP A 253 4.42 10.80 -25.07
N TYR A 254 4.09 9.63 -24.54
CA TYR A 254 4.55 8.33 -25.06
C TYR A 254 3.94 8.00 -26.42
N LEU A 255 2.71 8.43 -26.67
CA LEU A 255 1.96 8.14 -27.90
C LEU A 255 2.16 9.20 -28.98
N LYS A 256 2.88 10.28 -28.65
CA LYS A 256 3.09 11.44 -29.52
C LYS A 256 1.80 12.06 -30.07
N VAL A 257 0.73 11.97 -29.29
CA VAL A 257 -0.56 12.60 -29.54
C VAL A 257 -0.45 14.13 -29.40
N GLY A 258 0.47 14.58 -28.56
CA GLY A 258 0.66 15.98 -28.18
C GLY A 258 0.20 16.28 -26.76
N ASN A 259 0.69 17.40 -26.22
CA ASN A 259 0.35 17.81 -24.86
C ASN A 259 -1.08 18.40 -24.72
N THR A 260 -1.79 18.54 -25.82
CA THR A 260 -3.18 19.03 -25.86
C THR A 260 -3.99 18.23 -26.85
N LEU A 261 -5.27 18.05 -26.53
CA LEU A 261 -6.25 17.37 -27.34
C LEU A 261 -7.53 18.22 -27.40
N GLN A 262 -8.18 18.32 -28.57
CA GLN A 262 -9.46 19.00 -28.74
C GLN A 262 -10.57 17.97 -28.79
N PHE A 263 -11.54 18.07 -27.91
CA PHE A 263 -12.72 17.22 -27.91
C PHE A 263 -13.94 17.98 -27.42
N ASN A 264 -15.07 17.81 -28.10
CA ASN A 264 -16.35 18.43 -27.76
C ASN A 264 -16.25 19.95 -27.48
N LYS A 265 -15.48 20.67 -28.33
CA LYS A 265 -15.23 22.13 -28.30
C LYS A 265 -14.40 22.59 -27.09
N GLU A 266 -13.79 21.67 -26.36
CA GLU A 266 -12.96 21.97 -25.21
C GLU A 266 -11.53 21.51 -25.44
N THR A 267 -10.56 22.17 -24.78
CA THR A 267 -9.14 21.82 -24.83
C THR A 267 -8.80 21.03 -23.58
N TYR A 268 -8.28 19.84 -23.78
CA TYR A 268 -7.77 18.96 -22.75
C TYR A 268 -6.24 18.98 -22.78
N TYR A 269 -5.63 18.96 -21.61
CA TYR A 269 -4.18 19.01 -21.43
C TYR A 269 -3.70 17.68 -20.90
N LEU A 270 -2.58 17.18 -21.42
CA LEU A 270 -1.95 15.94 -20.94
C LEU A 270 -1.60 16.11 -19.44
N GLY A 271 -2.29 15.39 -18.61
CA GLY A 271 -2.15 15.44 -17.17
C GLY A 271 -1.48 14.19 -16.59
N TRP A 272 -1.58 13.07 -17.31
CA TRP A 272 -0.95 11.84 -16.89
C TRP A 272 -0.69 10.90 -18.07
N SER A 273 0.39 10.11 -17.98
CA SER A 273 0.72 9.08 -18.95
C SER A 273 1.51 7.93 -18.31
N SER A 274 1.36 6.74 -18.85
CA SER A 274 2.09 5.56 -18.40
C SER A 274 2.28 4.54 -19.53
N HIS A 275 3.33 3.73 -19.44
CA HIS A 275 3.51 2.54 -20.27
C HIS A 275 3.92 1.35 -19.39
N PRO A 276 2.96 0.73 -18.71
CA PRO A 276 3.22 -0.34 -17.75
C PRO A 276 4.00 -1.52 -18.33
N THR A 277 3.87 -1.73 -19.63
CA THR A 277 4.58 -2.76 -20.38
C THR A 277 4.91 -2.27 -21.79
N ASP A 278 5.85 -2.91 -22.48
CA ASP A 278 6.22 -2.58 -23.87
C ASP A 278 5.07 -2.80 -24.89
N ILE A 279 3.93 -3.29 -24.44
CA ILE A 279 2.73 -3.54 -25.27
C ILE A 279 1.52 -2.72 -24.85
N TYR A 280 1.59 -1.96 -23.74
CA TYR A 280 0.48 -1.16 -23.25
C TYR A 280 0.92 0.26 -22.88
N TYR A 281 0.25 1.24 -23.49
CA TYR A 281 0.47 2.67 -23.30
C TYR A 281 -0.86 3.35 -23.04
N ILE A 282 -0.88 4.33 -22.13
CA ILE A 282 -2.05 5.12 -21.78
C ILE A 282 -1.66 6.58 -21.51
N GLN A 283 -2.50 7.50 -21.98
CA GLN A 283 -2.38 8.93 -21.72
C GLN A 283 -3.76 9.50 -21.35
N GLU A 284 -3.79 10.31 -20.32
CA GLU A 284 -5.01 10.96 -19.82
C GLU A 284 -4.90 12.46 -19.91
N TYR A 285 -5.97 13.07 -20.40
CA TYR A 285 -6.07 14.49 -20.69
C TYR A 285 -7.24 15.08 -19.89
N PHE A 286 -7.02 16.24 -19.28
CA PHE A 286 -8.00 16.93 -18.44
C PHE A 286 -8.21 18.37 -18.94
N PRO A 287 -9.40 18.97 -18.75
CA PRO A 287 -9.58 20.40 -18.92
C PRO A 287 -8.59 21.19 -18.05
N LYS A 288 -8.40 22.47 -18.39
CA LYS A 288 -7.54 23.34 -17.60
C LYS A 288 -7.99 23.37 -16.15
N ASP A 289 -7.03 23.23 -15.22
CA ASP A 289 -7.25 23.26 -13.77
C ASP A 289 -7.95 22.02 -13.18
N GLU A 290 -8.27 21.00 -13.97
CA GLU A 290 -8.74 19.70 -13.50
C GLU A 290 -7.59 18.69 -13.33
N LYS A 291 -7.79 17.70 -12.46
CA LYS A 291 -6.82 16.65 -12.12
C LYS A 291 -7.50 15.29 -12.08
N ALA A 292 -6.69 14.24 -12.23
CA ALA A 292 -7.14 12.86 -12.22
C ALA A 292 -7.96 12.47 -10.97
N GLU A 293 -7.66 13.05 -9.80
CA GLU A 293 -8.35 12.73 -8.55
C GLU A 293 -9.75 13.32 -8.42
N SER A 294 -10.03 14.44 -9.13
CA SER A 294 -11.24 15.23 -8.94
C SER A 294 -11.80 15.82 -10.23
N TYR A 295 -11.60 15.14 -11.35
CA TYR A 295 -12.07 15.64 -12.63
C TYR A 295 -13.60 15.54 -12.77
N HIS A 296 -14.17 16.51 -13.52
CA HIS A 296 -15.54 16.44 -14.02
C HIS A 296 -15.58 15.94 -15.46
N GLN A 297 -14.49 16.11 -16.19
CA GLN A 297 -14.32 15.60 -17.54
C GLN A 297 -12.90 15.08 -17.75
N MET A 298 -12.78 14.02 -18.52
CA MET A 298 -11.49 13.42 -18.88
C MET A 298 -11.56 12.80 -20.26
N PHE A 299 -10.46 12.87 -21.01
CA PHE A 299 -10.23 12.11 -22.22
C PHE A 299 -8.99 11.23 -22.05
N SER A 300 -9.04 9.98 -22.48
CA SER A 300 -7.91 9.08 -22.42
C SER A 300 -7.69 8.40 -23.78
N VAL A 301 -6.42 8.21 -24.12
CA VAL A 301 -5.98 7.43 -25.28
C VAL A 301 -5.14 6.28 -24.79
N SER A 302 -5.51 5.06 -25.16
CA SER A 302 -4.77 3.86 -24.80
C SER A 302 -4.44 3.02 -26.03
N ILE A 303 -3.22 2.50 -26.09
CA ILE A 303 -2.76 1.59 -27.14
C ILE A 303 -2.34 0.28 -26.51
N LEU A 304 -2.90 -0.81 -27.01
CA LEU A 304 -2.54 -2.16 -26.60
C LEU A 304 -2.12 -3.00 -27.81
N TYR A 305 -0.84 -3.34 -27.90
CA TYR A 305 -0.30 -4.14 -28.99
C TYR A 305 -0.64 -5.62 -28.83
N GLY A 306 -1.16 -6.26 -29.88
CA GLY A 306 -1.45 -7.68 -29.88
C GLY A 306 -2.29 -8.11 -31.09
N ASP A 307 -1.87 -9.18 -31.76
CA ASP A 307 -2.53 -9.66 -32.99
C ASP A 307 -3.95 -10.22 -32.75
N ALA A 308 -4.21 -10.74 -31.54
CA ALA A 308 -5.52 -11.28 -31.15
C ALA A 308 -6.50 -10.20 -30.64
N LEU A 309 -6.02 -8.96 -30.43
CA LEU A 309 -6.81 -7.86 -29.92
C LEU A 309 -7.58 -7.18 -31.05
N THR A 310 -8.89 -7.29 -31.01
CA THR A 310 -9.79 -6.65 -31.97
C THR A 310 -10.74 -5.69 -31.26
N PRO A 311 -11.31 -4.71 -31.98
CA PRO A 311 -12.31 -3.79 -31.42
C PRO A 311 -13.50 -4.53 -30.78
N LYS A 312 -13.91 -5.65 -31.37
CA LYS A 312 -14.96 -6.50 -30.81
C LYS A 312 -14.55 -7.12 -29.48
N VAL A 313 -13.33 -7.68 -29.38
CA VAL A 313 -12.80 -8.26 -28.13
C VAL A 313 -12.74 -7.22 -27.03
N GLY A 314 -12.28 -6.00 -27.31
CA GLY A 314 -12.27 -4.89 -26.36
C GLY A 314 -13.68 -4.56 -25.86
N ALA A 315 -14.64 -4.38 -26.77
CA ALA A 315 -16.02 -4.10 -26.42
C ALA A 315 -16.69 -5.23 -25.63
N ASP A 316 -16.52 -6.49 -26.05
CA ASP A 316 -17.08 -7.65 -25.34
C ASP A 316 -16.51 -7.79 -23.92
N THR A 317 -15.22 -7.50 -23.73
CA THR A 317 -14.59 -7.50 -22.40
C THR A 317 -15.20 -6.44 -21.49
N LYS A 318 -15.40 -5.21 -21.99
CA LYS A 318 -16.06 -4.15 -21.22
C LYS A 318 -17.50 -4.48 -20.90
N VAL A 319 -18.23 -5.06 -21.83
CA VAL A 319 -19.62 -5.52 -21.61
C VAL A 319 -19.68 -6.56 -20.51
N ALA A 320 -18.78 -7.55 -20.50
CA ALA A 320 -18.73 -8.57 -19.45
C ALA A 320 -18.48 -7.96 -18.06
N GLU A 321 -17.59 -6.96 -17.96
CA GLU A 321 -17.36 -6.19 -16.73
C GLU A 321 -18.62 -5.46 -16.26
N LEU A 322 -19.32 -4.77 -17.18
CA LEU A 322 -20.55 -4.02 -16.88
C LEU A 322 -21.70 -4.94 -16.47
N GLU A 323 -21.84 -6.12 -17.06
CA GLU A 323 -22.84 -7.14 -16.65
C GLU A 323 -22.61 -7.60 -15.21
N LEU A 324 -21.36 -7.80 -14.80
CA LEU A 324 -21.05 -8.12 -13.40
C LEU A 324 -21.43 -6.97 -12.46
N ARG A 325 -21.16 -5.73 -12.90
CA ARG A 325 -21.44 -4.52 -12.09
C ARG A 325 -22.92 -4.25 -11.90
N LYS A 326 -23.79 -4.61 -12.84
CA LYS A 326 -25.26 -4.43 -12.75
C LYS A 326 -25.87 -5.00 -11.46
N SER A 327 -25.27 -6.05 -10.89
CA SER A 327 -25.78 -6.66 -9.65
C SER A 327 -25.59 -5.76 -8.41
N THR A 328 -24.67 -4.79 -8.45
CA THR A 328 -24.29 -3.95 -7.31
C THR A 328 -24.50 -2.45 -7.56
N ASP A 329 -24.63 -2.04 -8.82
CA ASP A 329 -24.78 -0.64 -9.23
C ASP A 329 -26.09 -0.45 -10.01
N ALA A 330 -27.08 0.13 -9.36
CA ALA A 330 -28.41 0.38 -9.94
C ALA A 330 -28.41 1.35 -11.12
N CYS A 331 -27.39 2.21 -11.24
CA CYS A 331 -27.21 3.11 -12.37
C CYS A 331 -26.50 2.44 -13.55
N CYS A 332 -25.90 1.27 -13.35
CA CYS A 332 -25.15 0.59 -14.40
C CYS A 332 -26.05 0.22 -15.59
N ASN A 333 -25.89 0.96 -16.67
CA ASN A 333 -26.59 0.73 -17.92
C ASN A 333 -25.65 1.04 -19.09
N TYR A 334 -25.72 0.28 -20.16
CA TYR A 334 -24.82 0.45 -21.30
C TYR A 334 -25.53 0.20 -22.64
N LYS A 335 -24.92 0.73 -23.70
CA LYS A 335 -25.28 0.47 -25.09
C LYS A 335 -24.03 0.20 -25.89
N VAL A 336 -24.07 -0.81 -26.76
CA VAL A 336 -23.01 -1.12 -27.70
C VAL A 336 -23.44 -0.69 -29.09
N MET A 337 -22.55 -0.03 -29.80
CA MET A 337 -22.70 0.40 -31.18
C MET A 337 -21.56 -0.16 -32.01
N ASN A 338 -21.86 -0.69 -33.18
CA ASN A 338 -20.89 -1.17 -34.15
C ASN A 338 -20.96 -0.31 -35.39
N ASN A 339 -19.82 0.23 -35.80
CA ASN A 339 -19.70 1.05 -37.01
C ASN A 339 -18.69 0.40 -37.99
N GLY A 340 -18.87 -0.89 -38.32
CA GLY A 340 -17.98 -1.66 -39.18
C GLY A 340 -16.69 -2.06 -38.46
N ASP A 341 -15.63 -1.30 -38.67
CA ASP A 341 -14.29 -1.62 -38.13
C ASP A 341 -14.06 -1.12 -36.70
N SER A 342 -15.06 -0.44 -36.11
CA SER A 342 -14.97 0.08 -34.74
C SER A 342 -16.17 -0.33 -33.89
N TYR A 343 -15.92 -0.43 -32.58
CA TYR A 343 -16.96 -0.68 -31.57
C TYR A 343 -16.98 0.44 -30.55
N MET A 344 -18.16 0.88 -30.20
CA MET A 344 -18.35 1.90 -29.16
C MET A 344 -19.22 1.34 -28.06
N VAL A 345 -18.80 1.53 -26.80
CA VAL A 345 -19.57 1.18 -25.60
C VAL A 345 -19.81 2.44 -24.83
N ASP A 346 -21.05 2.86 -24.74
CA ASP A 346 -21.44 3.95 -23.86
C ASP A 346 -22.15 3.39 -22.63
N PHE A 347 -21.81 3.94 -21.45
CA PHE A 347 -22.37 3.43 -20.21
C PHE A 347 -22.41 4.46 -19.10
N LEU A 348 -23.34 4.26 -18.19
CA LEU A 348 -23.47 5.00 -16.95
C LEU A 348 -23.15 4.06 -15.78
N VAL A 349 -22.39 4.57 -14.82
CA VAL A 349 -22.07 3.85 -13.57
C VAL A 349 -22.15 4.80 -12.40
N SER A 350 -22.28 4.25 -11.19
CA SER A 350 -22.33 5.04 -9.97
C SER A 350 -21.52 4.42 -8.85
N GLN A 351 -21.22 5.23 -7.84
CA GLN A 351 -20.64 4.81 -6.59
C GLN A 351 -21.50 5.32 -5.43
N LYS A 352 -21.77 4.45 -4.47
CA LYS A 352 -22.49 4.80 -3.25
C LYS A 352 -21.61 5.58 -2.28
N ASP A 353 -22.22 6.44 -1.49
CA ASP A 353 -21.53 7.09 -0.39
C ASP A 353 -21.18 6.07 0.71
N GLU A 354 -19.94 6.09 1.18
CA GLU A 354 -19.46 5.12 2.18
C GLU A 354 -20.14 5.28 3.54
N LYS A 355 -20.57 6.49 3.89
CA LYS A 355 -21.21 6.81 5.17
C LYS A 355 -22.72 6.68 5.12
N ASN A 356 -23.31 6.84 3.93
CA ASN A 356 -24.75 6.73 3.71
C ASN A 356 -25.03 5.98 2.39
N PRO A 357 -25.08 4.63 2.42
CA PRO A 357 -25.22 3.79 1.22
C PRO A 357 -26.52 3.99 0.42
N GLU A 358 -27.49 4.74 0.94
CA GLU A 358 -28.71 5.13 0.22
C GLU A 358 -28.47 6.33 -0.74
N LEU A 359 -27.35 7.04 -0.57
CA LEU A 359 -26.95 8.14 -1.43
C LEU A 359 -25.86 7.72 -2.40
N LEU A 360 -25.80 8.41 -3.54
CA LEU A 360 -24.71 8.29 -4.49
C LEU A 360 -23.66 9.37 -4.21
N SER A 361 -22.38 8.98 -4.15
CA SER A 361 -21.27 9.93 -4.05
C SER A 361 -20.80 10.42 -5.41
N VAL A 362 -20.85 9.53 -6.41
CA VAL A 362 -20.42 9.81 -7.78
C VAL A 362 -21.36 9.15 -8.77
N VAL A 363 -21.65 9.85 -9.87
CA VAL A 363 -22.23 9.26 -11.09
C VAL A 363 -21.32 9.61 -12.25
N GLU A 364 -21.03 8.62 -13.10
CA GLU A 364 -20.09 8.75 -14.19
C GLU A 364 -20.68 8.22 -15.48
N PHE A 365 -20.74 9.10 -16.50
CA PHE A 365 -21.02 8.74 -17.88
C PHE A 365 -19.71 8.47 -18.61
N ASN A 366 -19.62 7.37 -19.32
CA ASN A 366 -18.43 6.89 -20.00
C ASN A 366 -18.75 6.52 -21.45
N LEU A 367 -17.79 6.82 -22.32
CA LEU A 367 -17.84 6.52 -23.74
C LEU A 367 -16.51 5.92 -24.19
N TYR A 368 -16.50 4.65 -24.56
CA TYR A 368 -15.33 3.91 -25.02
C TYR A 368 -15.45 3.66 -26.53
N LEU A 369 -14.43 4.04 -27.29
CA LEU A 369 -14.31 3.77 -28.72
C LEU A 369 -13.10 2.86 -28.97
N TYR A 370 -13.34 1.67 -29.47
CA TYR A 370 -12.33 0.69 -29.82
C TYR A 370 -12.08 0.67 -31.33
N ARG A 371 -10.84 0.85 -31.75
CA ARG A 371 -10.42 0.84 -33.15
C ARG A 371 -9.21 -0.09 -33.34
N GLN A 372 -9.13 -0.71 -34.53
CA GLN A 372 -7.91 -1.41 -34.95
C GLN A 372 -6.99 -0.42 -35.62
N VAL A 373 -5.78 -0.30 -35.12
CA VAL A 373 -4.74 0.58 -35.68
C VAL A 373 -3.47 -0.17 -36.00
N THR A 374 -2.61 0.43 -36.81
CA THR A 374 -1.26 -0.08 -37.09
C THR A 374 -0.26 1.02 -36.79
N ILE A 375 0.56 0.85 -35.79
CA ILE A 375 1.58 1.81 -35.39
C ILE A 375 2.96 1.18 -35.63
N ASN A 376 3.81 1.83 -36.41
CA ASN A 376 5.14 1.35 -36.77
C ASN A 376 5.14 -0.10 -37.30
N GLY A 377 4.13 -0.47 -38.10
CA GLY A 377 3.97 -1.81 -38.68
C GLY A 377 3.44 -2.89 -37.73
N ARG A 378 3.13 -2.57 -36.48
CA ARG A 378 2.55 -3.48 -35.46
C ARG A 378 1.05 -3.24 -35.33
N LYS A 379 0.26 -4.31 -35.31
CA LYS A 379 -1.17 -4.21 -35.00
C LYS A 379 -1.40 -3.88 -33.53
N ALA A 380 -2.32 -2.98 -33.29
CA ALA A 380 -2.70 -2.57 -31.94
C ALA A 380 -4.20 -2.30 -31.85
N LEU A 381 -4.76 -2.48 -30.68
CA LEU A 381 -6.08 -1.99 -30.28
C LEU A 381 -5.91 -0.60 -29.70
N GLU A 382 -6.53 0.39 -30.30
CA GLU A 382 -6.67 1.73 -29.76
C GLU A 382 -8.00 1.85 -29.02
N LEU A 383 -7.96 2.43 -27.83
CA LEU A 383 -9.10 2.76 -27.02
C LEU A 383 -9.07 4.24 -26.72
N ASP A 384 -10.00 4.99 -27.33
CA ASP A 384 -10.32 6.35 -26.92
C ASP A 384 -11.42 6.31 -25.88
N PHE A 385 -11.20 6.96 -24.79
CA PHE A 385 -12.10 6.98 -23.67
C PHE A 385 -12.43 8.42 -23.25
N TYR A 386 -13.72 8.74 -23.18
CA TYR A 386 -14.22 9.98 -22.63
C TYR A 386 -15.09 9.73 -21.43
N SER A 387 -14.87 10.46 -20.34
CA SER A 387 -15.64 10.39 -19.12
C SER A 387 -16.15 11.75 -18.67
N ARG A 388 -17.36 11.76 -18.09
CA ARG A 388 -17.89 12.88 -17.31
C ARG A 388 -18.41 12.39 -15.98
N ARG A 389 -18.04 13.11 -14.91
CA ARG A 389 -18.45 12.81 -13.53
C ARG A 389 -19.25 13.94 -12.93
N ALA A 390 -20.13 13.59 -12.01
CA ALA A 390 -20.80 14.50 -11.09
C ALA A 390 -20.74 13.95 -9.67
N TYR A 391 -20.59 14.86 -8.72
CA TYR A 391 -20.38 14.55 -7.30
C TYR A 391 -21.51 15.15 -6.46
N GLY A 392 -21.98 14.40 -5.45
CA GLY A 392 -22.89 14.89 -4.43
C GLY A 392 -24.13 15.59 -5.01
N GLU A 393 -24.30 16.88 -4.73
CA GLU A 393 -25.47 17.68 -5.16
C GLU A 393 -25.53 17.94 -6.67
N GLU A 394 -24.42 17.79 -7.39
CA GLU A 394 -24.35 17.96 -8.84
C GLU A 394 -24.96 16.79 -9.63
N ILE A 395 -25.17 15.64 -8.98
CA ILE A 395 -25.65 14.42 -9.63
C ILE A 395 -27.01 14.62 -10.30
N ILE A 396 -27.96 15.26 -9.64
CA ILE A 396 -29.32 15.45 -10.19
C ILE A 396 -29.29 16.37 -11.41
N PRO A 397 -28.70 17.58 -11.38
CA PRO A 397 -28.52 18.41 -12.57
C PRO A 397 -27.77 17.68 -13.70
N PHE A 398 -26.74 16.93 -13.39
CA PHE A 398 -25.98 16.14 -14.37
C PHE A 398 -26.89 15.14 -15.10
N LEU A 399 -27.67 14.34 -14.37
CA LEU A 399 -28.58 13.35 -14.95
C LEU A 399 -29.70 13.99 -15.80
N GLN A 400 -30.18 15.17 -15.42
CA GLN A 400 -31.19 15.93 -16.20
C GLN A 400 -30.66 16.38 -17.58
N THR A 401 -29.38 16.73 -17.66
CA THR A 401 -28.75 17.19 -18.92
C THR A 401 -28.06 16.06 -19.69
N LEU A 402 -27.99 14.86 -19.13
CA LEU A 402 -27.19 13.74 -19.67
C LEU A 402 -27.61 13.37 -21.10
N THR A 403 -28.89 13.39 -21.42
CA THR A 403 -29.40 13.00 -22.74
C THR A 403 -28.79 13.85 -23.86
N GLU A 404 -28.75 15.15 -23.70
CA GLU A 404 -28.20 16.08 -24.71
C GLU A 404 -26.66 15.95 -24.75
N THR A 405 -26.00 15.98 -23.58
CA THR A 405 -24.55 15.83 -23.47
C THR A 405 -24.04 14.52 -24.09
N ARG A 406 -24.80 13.42 -23.88
CA ARG A 406 -24.47 12.11 -24.46
C ARG A 406 -24.54 12.12 -25.97
N LYS A 407 -25.56 12.77 -26.56
CA LYS A 407 -25.67 12.90 -28.03
C LYS A 407 -24.50 13.67 -28.63
N GLU A 408 -24.11 14.78 -28.00
CA GLU A 408 -23.00 15.61 -28.44
C GLU A 408 -21.68 14.83 -28.35
N ALA A 409 -21.40 14.18 -27.22
CA ALA A 409 -20.19 13.38 -27.03
C ALA A 409 -20.09 12.22 -28.03
N LEU A 410 -21.22 11.50 -28.29
CA LEU A 410 -21.28 10.42 -29.27
C LEU A 410 -20.97 10.93 -30.69
N ALA A 411 -21.56 12.05 -31.06
CA ALA A 411 -21.35 12.64 -32.39
C ALA A 411 -19.90 13.12 -32.58
N GLU A 412 -19.26 13.60 -31.51
CA GLU A 412 -17.88 14.06 -31.56
C GLU A 412 -16.91 12.87 -31.57
N MET A 413 -17.12 11.86 -30.70
CA MET A 413 -16.28 10.68 -30.62
C MET A 413 -16.21 9.92 -31.96
N THR A 414 -17.31 9.86 -32.71
CA THR A 414 -17.31 9.24 -34.04
C THR A 414 -16.50 9.99 -35.09
N LYS A 415 -16.20 11.27 -34.86
CA LYS A 415 -15.38 12.10 -35.77
C LYS A 415 -13.92 12.19 -35.31
N THR A 416 -13.66 11.81 -34.06
CA THR A 416 -12.31 11.91 -33.47
C THR A 416 -11.41 10.92 -34.20
N ASP A 417 -10.30 11.42 -34.74
CA ASP A 417 -9.22 10.64 -35.34
C ASP A 417 -7.91 11.06 -34.70
N ILE A 418 -7.51 10.31 -33.66
CA ILE A 418 -6.30 10.59 -32.91
C ILE A 418 -5.16 9.87 -33.58
N GLN A 419 -4.16 10.64 -34.03
CA GLN A 419 -2.97 10.09 -34.70
C GLN A 419 -1.92 9.75 -33.64
N CYS A 420 -1.77 8.45 -33.33
CA CYS A 420 -0.69 7.93 -32.49
C CYS A 420 0.52 7.57 -33.37
N HIS A 421 1.75 7.91 -32.95
CA HIS A 421 2.98 7.73 -33.70
C HIS A 421 4.07 6.94 -32.97
#